data_c6a2c6435d66a7cf23dd1da58787f36d
#
_entry.id   c6a2c6435d66a7cf23dd1da58787f36d
#
_cell.length_a   1.000
_cell.length_b   1.000
_cell.length_c   1.000
_cell.angle_alpha   90.00
_cell.angle_beta   90.00
_cell.angle_gamma   90.00
#
_symmetry.space_group_name_H-M   'P 1'
#
loop_
_entity.id
_entity.type
_entity.pdbx_description
1 polymer ?
#
loop_
_entity_poly.entity_id
_entity_poly.type
_entity_poly.pdbx_seq_one_letter_code
_entity_poly.pdbx_strand_id
1 'polypeptide(L)'
;MAHIHEYPVTIRWQGGRDGSGSGRADRSGVEVPLAVPLEFQGAGEGTNPEELLSEAIAACYTITYGIIAANRKLPIEALVTQAVGKVEQNGASFVYTEIVVSPQVTLGGEATDDQVKVAEDIAHKADMYCIVTN
;
A
#
# COMPACT_ATOMS: atom_id res chain seq x y z
N MET A 1 -10.20 15.35 -23.42
CA MET A 1 -10.34 16.23 -22.26
C MET A 1 -10.08 15.45 -20.99
N ALA A 2 -9.21 15.97 -20.15
CA ALA A 2 -8.87 15.29 -18.89
C ALA A 2 -9.97 15.47 -17.86
N HIS A 3 -10.23 14.44 -17.07
CA HIS A 3 -11.09 14.51 -15.90
C HIS A 3 -10.23 14.38 -14.65
N ILE A 4 -10.48 15.24 -13.68
CA ILE A 4 -9.76 15.24 -12.41
C ILE A 4 -10.65 14.61 -11.36
N HIS A 5 -10.12 13.59 -10.68
CA HIS A 5 -10.79 12.93 -9.58
C HIS A 5 -10.07 13.31 -8.28
N GLU A 6 -10.84 13.74 -7.29
CA GLU A 6 -10.28 14.23 -6.03
C GLU A 6 -10.54 13.25 -4.89
N TYR A 7 -9.57 13.12 -4.00
CA TYR A 7 -9.62 12.19 -2.87
C TYR A 7 -9.25 12.93 -1.59
N PRO A 8 -10.18 13.74 -1.04
CA PRO A 8 -9.89 14.54 0.13
C PRO A 8 -9.77 13.69 1.39
N VAL A 9 -8.85 14.08 2.25
CA VAL A 9 -8.66 13.48 3.57
C VAL A 9 -8.62 14.57 4.62
N THR A 10 -8.99 14.22 5.85
CA THR A 10 -8.96 15.14 6.98
C THR A 10 -8.16 14.50 8.10
N ILE A 11 -7.18 15.24 8.61
CA ILE A 11 -6.36 14.78 9.74
C ILE A 11 -6.68 15.66 10.96
N ARG A 12 -6.91 15.00 12.09
CA ARG A 12 -7.09 15.66 13.39
C ARG A 12 -5.94 15.21 14.29
N TRP A 13 -5.32 16.15 14.95
CA TRP A 13 -4.19 15.86 15.84
C TRP A 13 -4.29 16.67 17.12
N GLN A 14 -3.93 16.06 18.23
CA GLN A 14 -3.89 16.73 19.53
C GLN A 14 -2.62 16.33 20.25
N GLY A 15 -1.88 17.33 20.70
CA GLY A 15 -0.64 17.12 21.43
C GLY A 15 0.61 17.23 20.57
N GLY A 16 1.70 16.78 21.10
CA GLY A 16 3.00 16.77 20.46
C GLY A 16 3.41 15.37 20.04
N ARG A 17 4.65 15.01 20.30
CA ARG A 17 5.20 13.71 19.92
C ARG A 17 4.45 12.53 20.55
N ASP A 18 3.99 12.69 21.77
CA ASP A 18 3.21 11.67 22.49
C ASP A 18 1.69 11.83 22.30
N GLY A 19 1.31 12.67 21.36
CA GLY A 19 -0.09 12.95 21.08
C GLY A 19 -0.82 11.83 20.36
N SER A 20 -2.06 12.11 20.00
CA SER A 20 -2.92 11.18 19.29
C SER A 20 -3.79 11.92 18.30
N GLY A 21 -4.27 11.18 17.31
CA GLY A 21 -5.12 11.76 16.30
C GLY A 21 -5.84 10.72 15.48
N SER A 22 -6.40 11.18 14.37
CA SER A 22 -7.09 10.31 13.43
C SER A 22 -6.96 10.86 12.01
N GLY A 23 -7.05 9.96 11.06
CA GLY A 23 -7.14 10.30 9.64
C GLY A 23 -8.44 9.76 9.09
N ARG A 24 -9.12 10.56 8.30
CA ARG A 24 -10.38 10.17 7.68
C ARG A 24 -10.30 10.36 6.17
N ALA A 25 -10.62 9.31 5.45
CA ALA A 25 -10.82 9.38 3.99
C ALA A 25 -12.26 9.86 3.78
N ASP A 26 -12.42 11.11 3.33
CA ASP A 26 -13.75 11.76 3.36
C ASP A 26 -14.76 11.13 2.43
N ARG A 27 -14.33 10.56 1.29
CA ARG A 27 -15.25 9.91 0.36
C ARG A 27 -15.76 8.56 0.86
N SER A 28 -14.88 7.71 1.36
CA SER A 28 -15.26 6.37 1.85
C SER A 28 -15.78 6.40 3.28
N GLY A 29 -15.39 7.40 4.05
CA GLY A 29 -15.72 7.50 5.45
C GLY A 29 -14.83 6.66 6.35
N VAL A 30 -13.82 6.01 5.80
CA VAL A 30 -12.90 5.17 6.58
C VAL A 30 -12.00 6.05 7.43
N GLU A 31 -11.93 5.73 8.71
CA GLU A 31 -11.13 6.47 9.68
C GLU A 31 -10.12 5.55 10.36
N VAL A 32 -8.90 6.06 10.57
CA VAL A 32 -7.84 5.32 11.24
C VAL A 32 -7.26 6.15 12.38
N PRO A 33 -6.91 5.51 13.51
CA PRO A 33 -6.19 6.20 14.57
C PRO A 33 -4.74 6.43 14.19
N LEU A 34 -4.17 7.56 14.58
CA LEU A 34 -2.82 7.95 14.27
C LEU A 34 -2.01 8.23 15.52
N ALA A 35 -0.76 7.82 15.52
CA ALA A 35 0.20 8.13 16.57
C ALA A 35 1.61 8.11 16.01
N VAL A 36 2.54 8.73 16.71
CA VAL A 36 3.96 8.59 16.39
C VAL A 36 4.42 7.20 16.85
N PRO A 37 5.19 6.45 16.05
CA PRO A 37 5.68 5.13 16.44
C PRO A 37 6.52 5.16 17.72
N LEU A 38 6.54 4.03 18.43
CA LEU A 38 7.32 3.91 19.67
C LEU A 38 8.82 4.15 19.44
N GLU A 39 9.38 3.69 18.32
CA GLU A 39 10.79 3.89 18.00
C GLU A 39 11.16 5.35 17.77
N PHE A 40 10.17 6.21 17.53
CA PHE A 40 10.35 7.65 17.42
C PHE A 40 9.85 8.36 18.69
N GLN A 41 9.75 7.61 19.80
CA GLN A 41 9.35 8.10 21.12
C GLN A 41 7.90 8.62 21.16
N GLY A 42 7.03 8.02 20.36
CA GLY A 42 5.62 8.31 20.36
C GLY A 42 4.82 7.34 21.22
N ALA A 43 3.51 7.55 21.23
CA ALA A 43 2.59 6.69 21.98
C ALA A 43 2.39 5.31 21.37
N GLY A 44 2.55 5.19 20.05
CA GLY A 44 2.44 3.92 19.35
C GLY A 44 1.04 3.33 19.26
N GLU A 45 0.01 4.07 19.64
CA GLU A 45 -1.37 3.60 19.65
C GLU A 45 -2.09 4.03 18.38
N GLY A 46 -1.96 3.23 17.33
CA GLY A 46 -2.56 3.51 16.04
C GLY A 46 -1.56 3.28 14.93
N THR A 47 -1.94 3.70 13.73
CA THR A 47 -1.05 3.67 12.58
C THR A 47 -0.29 4.99 12.47
N ASN A 48 0.49 5.15 11.42
CA ASN A 48 1.37 6.29 11.20
C ASN A 48 1.54 6.52 9.70
N PRO A 49 2.11 7.67 9.28
CA PRO A 49 2.27 7.97 7.85
C PRO A 49 3.11 6.95 7.10
N GLU A 50 4.14 6.38 7.74
CA GLU A 50 5.02 5.40 7.11
C GLU A 50 4.26 4.13 6.76
N GLU A 51 3.43 3.64 7.68
CA GLU A 51 2.57 2.48 7.42
C GLU A 51 1.50 2.80 6.37
N LEU A 52 0.88 3.97 6.46
CA LEU A 52 -0.15 4.37 5.50
C LEU A 52 0.41 4.47 4.08
N LEU A 53 1.61 5.02 3.92
CA LEU A 53 2.25 5.09 2.61
C LEU A 53 2.55 3.69 2.09
N SER A 54 3.09 2.82 2.93
CA SER A 54 3.36 1.42 2.57
C SER A 54 2.09 0.70 2.16
N GLU A 55 1.01 0.87 2.92
CA GLU A 55 -0.31 0.28 2.60
C GLU A 55 -0.86 0.81 1.28
N ALA A 56 -0.74 2.12 1.04
CA ALA A 56 -1.24 2.72 -0.20
C ALA A 56 -0.54 2.13 -1.42
N ILE A 57 0.77 2.01 -1.36
CA ILE A 57 1.57 1.45 -2.46
C ILE A 57 1.23 -0.02 -2.66
N ALA A 58 1.20 -0.80 -1.58
CA ALA A 58 0.87 -2.22 -1.65
C ALA A 58 -0.55 -2.46 -2.16
N ALA A 59 -1.52 -1.68 -1.69
CA ALA A 59 -2.91 -1.78 -2.12
C ALA A 59 -3.05 -1.46 -3.61
N CYS A 60 -2.41 -0.40 -4.07
CA CYS A 60 -2.48 -0.02 -5.48
C CYS A 60 -1.88 -1.11 -6.37
N TYR A 61 -0.71 -1.64 -6.02
CA TYR A 61 -0.09 -2.74 -6.74
C TYR A 61 -1.00 -3.97 -6.80
N THR A 62 -1.54 -4.36 -5.64
CA THR A 62 -2.36 -5.57 -5.52
C THR A 62 -3.67 -5.46 -6.30
N ILE A 63 -4.36 -4.32 -6.17
CA ILE A 63 -5.61 -4.08 -6.89
C ILE A 63 -5.34 -4.06 -8.40
N THR A 64 -4.27 -3.40 -8.84
CA THR A 64 -3.88 -3.36 -10.25
C THR A 64 -3.59 -4.77 -10.77
N TYR A 65 -2.86 -5.58 -9.99
CA TYR A 65 -2.60 -6.97 -10.32
C TYR A 65 -3.92 -7.73 -10.53
N GLY A 66 -4.83 -7.59 -9.58
CA GLY A 66 -6.13 -8.27 -9.63
C GLY A 66 -6.95 -7.88 -10.85
N ILE A 67 -6.97 -6.61 -11.20
CA ILE A 67 -7.67 -6.11 -12.38
C ILE A 67 -7.10 -6.71 -13.65
N ILE A 68 -5.77 -6.67 -13.82
CA ILE A 68 -5.12 -7.23 -15.01
C ILE A 68 -5.36 -8.73 -15.10
N ALA A 69 -5.23 -9.43 -13.98
CA ALA A 69 -5.44 -10.89 -13.93
C ALA A 69 -6.86 -11.26 -14.35
N ALA A 70 -7.85 -10.52 -13.87
CA ALA A 70 -9.25 -10.76 -14.25
C ALA A 70 -9.46 -10.52 -15.75
N ASN A 71 -8.88 -9.45 -16.29
CA ASN A 71 -8.98 -9.13 -17.71
C ASN A 71 -8.32 -10.19 -18.60
N ARG A 72 -7.25 -10.81 -18.11
CA ARG A 72 -6.55 -11.88 -18.83
C ARG A 72 -7.05 -13.27 -18.47
N LYS A 73 -8.09 -13.36 -17.68
CA LYS A 73 -8.74 -14.61 -17.26
C LYS A 73 -7.77 -15.58 -16.57
N LEU A 74 -6.84 -15.03 -15.81
CA LEU A 74 -5.94 -15.85 -14.97
C LEU A 74 -6.70 -16.26 -13.71
N PRO A 75 -6.86 -17.57 -13.43
CA PRO A 75 -7.57 -18.01 -12.24
C PRO A 75 -6.72 -17.83 -10.99
N ILE A 76 -7.00 -16.81 -10.22
CA ILE A 76 -6.31 -16.55 -8.95
C ILE A 76 -7.17 -17.07 -7.80
N GLU A 77 -6.60 -17.95 -7.00
CA GLU A 77 -7.22 -18.45 -5.77
C GLU A 77 -6.95 -17.51 -4.61
N ALA A 78 -5.73 -16.98 -4.52
CA ALA A 78 -5.35 -16.04 -3.47
C ALA A 78 -4.29 -15.08 -3.99
N LEU A 79 -4.41 -13.83 -3.57
CA LEU A 79 -3.44 -12.78 -3.87
C LEU A 79 -3.14 -12.03 -2.58
N VAL A 80 -1.94 -12.23 -2.04
CA VAL A 80 -1.50 -11.63 -0.80
C VAL A 80 -0.20 -10.88 -1.06
N THR A 81 -0.18 -9.62 -0.73
CA THR A 81 1.00 -8.78 -0.92
C THR A 81 1.52 -8.32 0.43
N GLN A 82 2.81 -8.50 0.65
CA GLN A 82 3.50 -7.89 1.77
C GLN A 82 4.33 -6.73 1.26
N ALA A 83 4.39 -5.66 2.04
CA ALA A 83 5.22 -4.53 1.73
C ALA A 83 5.98 -4.11 2.98
N VAL A 84 7.25 -3.79 2.81
CA VAL A 84 8.10 -3.32 3.89
C VAL A 84 8.66 -1.97 3.50
N GLY A 85 8.23 -0.92 4.18
CA GLY A 85 8.79 0.41 4.03
C GLY A 85 10.00 0.56 4.93
N LYS A 86 11.02 1.24 4.45
CA LYS A 86 12.26 1.45 5.20
C LYS A 86 12.50 2.93 5.41
N VAL A 87 12.72 3.30 6.67
CA VAL A 87 13.08 4.65 7.08
C VAL A 87 14.50 4.62 7.61
N GLU A 88 15.35 5.43 6.99
CA GLU A 88 16.73 5.57 7.42
C GLU A 88 16.85 6.72 8.42
N GLN A 89 17.47 6.45 9.54
CA GLN A 89 17.73 7.46 10.57
C GLN A 89 19.20 7.80 10.61
N ASN A 90 19.51 9.08 10.43
CA ASN A 90 20.86 9.63 10.59
C ASN A 90 20.79 10.75 11.61
N GLY A 91 21.14 10.46 12.87
CA GLY A 91 20.99 11.42 13.96
C GLY A 91 19.52 11.81 14.15
N ALA A 92 19.19 13.06 13.95
CA ALA A 92 17.83 13.59 14.06
C ALA A 92 17.08 13.61 12.72
N SER A 93 17.70 13.13 11.66
CA SER A 93 17.12 13.12 10.31
C SER A 93 16.50 11.75 10.00
N PHE A 94 15.28 11.75 9.48
CA PHE A 94 14.54 10.54 9.11
C PHE A 94 14.08 10.67 7.66
N VAL A 95 14.41 9.69 6.84
CA VAL A 95 14.00 9.68 5.42
C VAL A 95 13.42 8.32 5.06
N TYR A 96 12.23 8.31 4.47
CA TYR A 96 11.64 7.10 3.91
C TYR A 96 12.34 6.81 2.58
N THR A 97 13.17 5.77 2.56
CA THR A 97 14.10 5.54 1.45
C THR A 97 13.66 4.48 0.45
N GLU A 98 12.89 3.48 0.90
CA GLU A 98 12.63 2.31 0.07
C GLU A 98 11.36 1.62 0.54
N ILE A 99 10.65 1.03 -0.40
CA ILE A 99 9.60 0.06 -0.10
C ILE A 99 9.85 -1.20 -0.93
N VAL A 100 9.81 -2.35 -0.26
CA VAL A 100 9.91 -3.65 -0.91
C VAL A 100 8.53 -4.27 -0.94
N VAL A 101 8.02 -4.53 -2.14
CA VAL A 101 6.69 -5.09 -2.36
C VAL A 101 6.85 -6.54 -2.82
N SER A 102 6.24 -7.47 -2.10
CA SER A 102 6.38 -8.91 -2.36
C SER A 102 5.00 -9.55 -2.50
N PRO A 103 4.51 -9.72 -3.73
CA PRO A 103 3.22 -10.38 -3.95
C PRO A 103 3.38 -11.90 -3.87
N GLN A 104 2.37 -12.56 -3.31
CA GLN A 104 2.23 -14.01 -3.33
C GLN A 104 0.94 -14.33 -4.06
N VAL A 105 1.08 -15.00 -5.19
CA VAL A 105 -0.03 -15.35 -6.07
C VAL A 105 -0.23 -16.84 -6.04
N THR A 106 -1.42 -17.28 -5.64
CA THR A 106 -1.81 -18.69 -5.69
C THR A 106 -2.80 -18.88 -6.82
N LEU A 107 -2.44 -19.69 -7.80
CA LEU A 107 -3.33 -19.98 -8.93
C LEU A 107 -4.28 -21.10 -8.59
N GLY A 108 -5.50 -21.01 -9.12
CA GLY A 108 -6.52 -22.04 -8.92
C GLY A 108 -6.31 -23.26 -9.81
N GLY A 109 -6.75 -24.42 -9.33
CA GLY A 109 -6.66 -25.66 -10.07
C GLY A 109 -5.23 -26.12 -10.31
N GLU A 110 -5.02 -26.83 -11.42
CA GLU A 110 -3.69 -27.22 -11.85
C GLU A 110 -3.13 -26.15 -12.77
N ALA A 111 -2.21 -25.31 -12.22
CA ALA A 111 -1.60 -24.25 -12.99
C ALA A 111 -0.72 -24.82 -14.10
N THR A 112 -0.91 -24.32 -15.32
CA THR A 112 -0.04 -24.64 -16.45
C THR A 112 1.20 -23.75 -16.46
N ASP A 113 2.23 -24.16 -17.19
CA ASP A 113 3.41 -23.34 -17.38
C ASP A 113 3.08 -21.99 -18.01
N ASP A 114 2.13 -21.97 -18.96
CA ASP A 114 1.68 -20.74 -19.59
C ASP A 114 1.00 -19.81 -18.60
N GLN A 115 0.20 -20.35 -17.69
CA GLN A 115 -0.44 -19.54 -16.62
C GLN A 115 0.58 -18.95 -15.67
N VAL A 116 1.62 -19.69 -15.32
CA VAL A 116 2.71 -19.18 -14.48
C VAL A 116 3.43 -18.01 -15.18
N LYS A 117 3.68 -18.13 -16.49
CA LYS A 117 4.30 -17.04 -17.26
C LYS A 117 3.41 -15.80 -17.31
N VAL A 118 2.09 -16.00 -17.45
CA VAL A 118 1.13 -14.89 -17.41
C VAL A 118 1.17 -14.21 -16.06
N ALA A 119 1.21 -14.99 -14.97
CA ALA A 119 1.28 -14.44 -13.62
C ALA A 119 2.55 -13.58 -13.43
N GLU A 120 3.69 -14.03 -13.95
CA GLU A 120 4.95 -13.28 -13.88
C GLU A 120 4.90 -11.99 -14.70
N ASP A 121 4.29 -12.05 -15.89
CA ASP A 121 4.11 -10.87 -16.73
C ASP A 121 3.21 -9.83 -16.06
N ILE A 122 2.15 -10.27 -15.42
CA ILE A 122 1.25 -9.38 -14.69
C ILE A 122 1.98 -8.70 -13.52
N ALA A 123 2.88 -9.41 -12.85
CA ALA A 123 3.67 -8.82 -11.77
C ALA A 123 4.45 -7.59 -12.23
N HIS A 124 5.03 -7.63 -13.42
CA HIS A 124 5.71 -6.47 -14.02
C HIS A 124 4.74 -5.37 -14.44
N LYS A 125 3.63 -5.75 -15.05
CA LYS A 125 2.62 -4.78 -15.51
C LYS A 125 1.93 -4.07 -14.36
N ALA A 126 1.69 -4.76 -13.25
CA ALA A 126 1.10 -4.15 -12.07
C ALA A 126 2.00 -3.03 -11.52
N ASP A 127 3.31 -3.22 -11.57
CA ASP A 127 4.26 -2.19 -11.19
C ASP A 127 4.22 -1.00 -12.15
N MET A 128 4.14 -1.26 -13.45
CA MET A 128 4.10 -0.21 -14.48
C MET A 128 2.83 0.63 -14.41
N TYR A 129 1.70 0.03 -14.08
CA TYR A 129 0.40 0.68 -14.12
C TYR A 129 -0.12 1.13 -12.75
N CYS A 130 0.67 0.99 -11.70
CA CYS A 130 0.30 1.48 -10.37
C CYS A 130 0.25 3.01 -10.38
N ILE A 131 -0.93 3.59 -10.23
CA ILE A 131 -1.12 5.03 -10.37
C ILE A 131 -0.59 5.83 -9.18
N VAL A 132 -0.33 5.18 -8.05
CA VAL A 132 0.21 5.84 -6.85
C VAL A 132 1.71 6.06 -6.97
N THR A 133 2.43 5.16 -7.66
CA THR A 133 3.89 5.24 -7.83
C THR A 133 4.32 5.80 -9.18
N ASN A 134 3.40 5.96 -10.11
CA ASN A 134 3.71 6.48 -11.46
C ASN A 134 3.01 7.82 -11.77
#